data_2dfdff247b2016c10d72c559939c9f04
#
_entry.id   2dfdff247b2016c10d72c559939c9f04
#
_cell.length_a   1.000
_cell.length_b   1.000
_cell.length_c   1.000
_cell.angle_alpha   90.00
_cell.angle_beta   90.00
_cell.angle_gamma   90.00
#
_symmetry.space_group_name_H-M   'P 1'
#
loop_
_entity.id
_entity.type
_entity.pdbx_description
1 polymer ?
#
loop_
_entity_poly.entity_id
_entity_poly.type
_entity_poly.pdbx_seq_one_letter_code
_entity_poly.pdbx_strand_id
1 'polypeptide(L)'
;MGKRLTENLSSLYIGAANRLKPKKARNRIVAYVESYDDVAFWRSIFADFEDENFYFEVMLPSNKSLCKGKKSVLMNKLGSRLGQNMVACVDSDYDYLLQGVTSTSRQINESRYVFQTYAYAIENYQCYAESLHEACVLATLNDHPLVDFVGFMTMYSQIAYPLFIWSVWFYRQRNLSEFSLFDFCSFVRLDKVSVRQPEECLMAMDKRVKNKLRELEKRHSRALDEIEAMKAEFAYLGVTPENTYMFIQGHHIMESVAMKILTPVCNALRREREEEIKRLAEHHTQFRNELTCYERSLLPIDVVLKKQTGFKESPVYKKLEKDIREFLKRIK
;
A
#
# COMPACT_ATOMS: atom_id res chain seq x y z
N MET A 1 6.11 -16.85 -37.71
CA MET A 1 5.12 -16.87 -36.63
C MET A 1 4.56 -15.47 -36.43
N GLY A 2 3.27 -15.24 -36.68
CA GLY A 2 2.64 -13.93 -36.47
C GLY A 2 2.60 -13.59 -34.98
N LYS A 3 3.04 -12.38 -34.63
CA LYS A 3 2.90 -11.87 -33.26
C LYS A 3 1.42 -11.82 -32.88
N ARG A 4 1.06 -12.29 -31.68
CA ARG A 4 -0.32 -12.20 -31.19
C ARG A 4 -0.73 -10.73 -31.05
N LEU A 5 -1.99 -10.42 -31.30
CA LEU A 5 -2.55 -9.06 -31.23
C LEU A 5 -2.21 -8.35 -29.89
N THR A 6 -2.23 -9.11 -28.80
CA THR A 6 -1.86 -8.67 -27.45
C THR A 6 -0.39 -8.24 -27.29
N GLU A 7 0.51 -8.72 -28.16
CA GLU A 7 1.93 -8.34 -28.15
C GLU A 7 2.20 -7.00 -28.84
N ASN A 8 1.24 -6.50 -29.59
CA ASN A 8 1.34 -5.25 -30.36
C ASN A 8 0.55 -4.09 -29.74
N LEU A 9 -0.09 -4.28 -28.57
CA LEU A 9 -0.80 -3.19 -27.90
C LEU A 9 0.18 -2.08 -27.51
N SER A 10 -0.16 -0.86 -27.93
CA SER A 10 0.55 0.37 -27.60
C SER A 10 -0.45 1.51 -27.47
N SER A 11 -0.05 2.62 -26.88
CA SER A 11 -0.87 3.84 -26.77
C SER A 11 -1.38 4.30 -28.14
N LEU A 12 -0.54 4.21 -29.19
CA LEU A 12 -0.92 4.57 -30.56
C LEU A 12 -2.01 3.62 -31.12
N TYR A 13 -1.88 2.32 -30.87
CA TYR A 13 -2.87 1.33 -31.30
C TYR A 13 -4.23 1.57 -30.61
N ILE A 14 -4.22 1.80 -29.31
CA ILE A 14 -5.45 2.09 -28.55
C ILE A 14 -6.06 3.41 -29.01
N GLY A 15 -5.25 4.43 -29.27
CA GLY A 15 -5.70 5.70 -29.84
C GLY A 15 -6.34 5.55 -31.22
N ALA A 16 -5.77 4.69 -32.09
CA ALA A 16 -6.38 4.37 -33.38
C ALA A 16 -7.74 3.67 -33.21
N ALA A 17 -7.83 2.69 -32.30
CA ALA A 17 -9.09 2.00 -31.98
C ALA A 17 -10.15 2.95 -31.40
N ASN A 18 -9.75 3.90 -30.56
CA ASN A 18 -10.65 4.93 -30.03
C ASN A 18 -11.25 5.82 -31.14
N ARG A 19 -10.47 6.15 -32.19
CA ARG A 19 -10.97 6.95 -33.33
C ARG A 19 -12.00 6.22 -34.21
N LEU A 20 -11.97 4.89 -34.22
CA LEU A 20 -12.91 4.06 -34.97
C LEU A 20 -14.23 3.81 -34.23
N LYS A 21 -14.34 4.23 -32.97
CA LYS A 21 -15.57 4.10 -32.19
C LYS A 21 -16.63 5.14 -32.60
N PRO A 22 -17.93 4.88 -32.35
CA PRO A 22 -18.96 5.90 -32.49
C PRO A 22 -18.64 7.15 -31.66
N LYS A 23 -18.98 8.35 -32.18
CA LYS A 23 -18.70 9.64 -31.51
C LYS A 23 -19.16 9.75 -30.05
N LYS A 24 -20.19 9.01 -29.67
CA LYS A 24 -20.71 8.97 -28.29
C LYS A 24 -20.01 7.94 -27.38
N ALA A 25 -19.11 7.12 -27.90
CA ALA A 25 -18.44 6.09 -27.11
C ALA A 25 -17.21 6.68 -26.39
N ARG A 26 -17.13 6.43 -25.07
CA ARG A 26 -16.00 6.86 -24.24
C ARG A 26 -14.67 6.31 -24.77
N ASN A 27 -13.63 7.11 -24.74
CA ASN A 27 -12.27 6.69 -25.07
C ASN A 27 -11.73 5.76 -23.97
N ARG A 28 -11.06 4.71 -24.40
CA ARG A 28 -10.42 3.76 -23.49
C ARG A 28 -8.99 4.19 -23.23
N ILE A 29 -8.62 4.25 -21.94
CA ILE A 29 -7.25 4.36 -21.47
C ILE A 29 -6.91 3.05 -20.78
N VAL A 30 -5.88 2.34 -21.24
CA VAL A 30 -5.45 1.09 -20.62
C VAL A 30 -4.47 1.39 -19.52
N ALA A 31 -4.74 0.89 -18.30
CA ALA A 31 -3.86 0.97 -17.14
C ALA A 31 -3.33 -0.42 -16.81
N TYR A 32 -2.04 -0.64 -17.06
CA TYR A 32 -1.37 -1.89 -16.71
C TYR A 32 -0.91 -1.89 -15.26
N VAL A 33 -1.19 -2.98 -14.57
CA VAL A 33 -0.80 -3.22 -13.17
C VAL A 33 0.09 -4.44 -13.05
N GLU A 34 0.74 -4.63 -11.89
CA GLU A 34 1.74 -5.69 -11.67
C GLU A 34 1.10 -7.04 -11.31
N SER A 35 -0.01 -7.02 -10.56
CA SER A 35 -0.65 -8.23 -10.03
C SER A 35 -2.18 -8.16 -10.08
N TYR A 36 -2.83 -9.29 -9.80
CA TYR A 36 -4.29 -9.34 -9.68
C TYR A 36 -4.80 -8.55 -8.47
N ASP A 37 -4.02 -8.49 -7.38
CA ASP A 37 -4.39 -7.73 -6.17
C ASP A 37 -4.45 -6.22 -6.45
N ASP A 38 -3.64 -5.72 -7.38
CA ASP A 38 -3.59 -4.31 -7.78
C ASP A 38 -4.82 -3.87 -8.55
N VAL A 39 -5.50 -4.80 -9.26
CA VAL A 39 -6.63 -4.46 -10.15
C VAL A 39 -7.74 -3.74 -9.39
N ALA A 40 -8.15 -4.27 -8.24
CA ALA A 40 -9.22 -3.67 -7.43
C ALA A 40 -8.81 -2.30 -6.86
N PHE A 41 -7.58 -2.17 -6.39
CA PHE A 41 -7.01 -0.94 -5.85
C PHE A 41 -7.00 0.18 -6.90
N TRP A 42 -6.32 -0.04 -8.03
CA TRP A 42 -6.23 0.96 -9.09
C TRP A 42 -7.59 1.25 -9.75
N ARG A 43 -8.47 0.25 -9.86
CA ARG A 43 -9.83 0.45 -10.35
C ARG A 43 -10.63 1.39 -9.45
N SER A 44 -10.49 1.26 -8.12
CA SER A 44 -11.17 2.13 -7.15
C SER A 44 -10.68 3.58 -7.23
N ILE A 45 -9.40 3.78 -7.55
CA ILE A 45 -8.80 5.11 -7.74
C ILE A 45 -9.32 5.72 -9.04
N PHE A 46 -9.17 5.02 -10.17
CA PHE A 46 -9.53 5.59 -11.47
C PHE A 46 -11.02 5.86 -11.63
N ALA A 47 -11.88 5.16 -10.90
CA ALA A 47 -13.32 5.41 -10.91
C ALA A 47 -13.68 6.86 -10.55
N ASP A 48 -12.90 7.52 -9.70
CA ASP A 48 -13.13 8.90 -9.27
C ASP A 48 -12.77 9.94 -10.35
N PHE A 49 -12.07 9.51 -11.40
CA PHE A 49 -11.54 10.39 -12.44
C PHE A 49 -12.19 10.18 -13.81
N GLU A 50 -13.03 9.15 -13.95
CA GLU A 50 -13.74 8.87 -15.20
C GLU A 50 -14.85 9.89 -15.45
N ASP A 51 -15.12 10.15 -16.73
CA ASP A 51 -16.21 11.02 -17.17
C ASP A 51 -16.90 10.46 -18.42
N GLU A 52 -17.73 11.27 -19.08
CA GLU A 52 -18.44 10.91 -20.31
C GLU A 52 -17.52 10.72 -21.51
N ASN A 53 -16.28 11.23 -21.47
CA ASN A 53 -15.33 11.22 -22.57
C ASN A 53 -14.39 10.01 -22.54
N PHE A 54 -14.01 9.52 -21.36
CA PHE A 54 -13.07 8.42 -21.21
C PHE A 54 -13.35 7.55 -19.97
N TYR A 55 -12.76 6.35 -20.00
CA TYR A 55 -12.72 5.41 -18.88
C TYR A 55 -11.39 4.69 -18.86
N PHE A 56 -11.01 4.18 -17.67
CA PHE A 56 -9.81 3.37 -17.49
C PHE A 56 -10.16 1.88 -17.50
N GLU A 57 -9.43 1.11 -18.29
CA GLU A 57 -9.45 -0.35 -18.26
C GLU A 57 -8.20 -0.85 -17.55
N VAL A 58 -8.36 -1.28 -16.30
CA VAL A 58 -7.26 -1.81 -15.49
C VAL A 58 -7.05 -3.28 -15.81
N MET A 59 -5.85 -3.66 -16.20
CA MET A 59 -5.55 -5.03 -16.62
C MET A 59 -4.09 -5.41 -16.43
N LEU A 60 -3.83 -6.71 -16.40
CA LEU A 60 -2.45 -7.22 -16.41
C LEU A 60 -1.92 -7.34 -17.84
N PRO A 61 -0.60 -7.17 -18.02
CA PRO A 61 0.03 -7.46 -19.31
C PRO A 61 -0.14 -8.94 -19.68
N SER A 62 -0.59 -9.21 -20.90
CA SER A 62 -0.83 -10.58 -21.39
C SER A 62 0.47 -11.31 -21.74
N ASN A 63 1.25 -11.75 -20.75
CA ASN A 63 2.44 -12.57 -21.00
C ASN A 63 2.67 -13.63 -19.93
N LYS A 64 2.94 -14.87 -20.36
CA LYS A 64 3.24 -16.04 -19.52
C LYS A 64 4.55 -15.93 -18.71
N SER A 65 5.33 -14.85 -18.84
CA SER A 65 6.65 -14.68 -18.22
C SER A 65 6.64 -13.71 -17.03
N LEU A 66 5.53 -13.56 -16.34
CA LEU A 66 5.39 -12.71 -15.14
C LEU A 66 5.94 -13.36 -13.85
N CYS A 67 6.87 -14.31 -13.95
CA CYS A 67 7.57 -14.86 -12.80
C CYS A 67 8.80 -14.01 -12.49
N LYS A 68 8.86 -13.42 -11.28
CA LYS A 68 9.94 -12.61 -10.68
C LYS A 68 10.33 -11.33 -11.44
N GLY A 69 10.23 -10.19 -10.77
CA GLY A 69 10.59 -8.87 -11.31
C GLY A 69 9.51 -8.23 -12.20
N LYS A 70 8.23 -8.36 -11.82
CA LYS A 70 7.07 -7.86 -12.56
C LYS A 70 7.22 -6.39 -12.96
N LYS A 71 7.66 -5.53 -12.02
CA LYS A 71 7.90 -4.10 -12.22
C LYS A 71 8.95 -3.81 -13.31
N SER A 72 10.12 -4.45 -13.24
CA SER A 72 11.18 -4.26 -14.25
C SER A 72 10.74 -4.77 -15.63
N VAL A 73 9.98 -5.87 -15.68
CA VAL A 73 9.41 -6.40 -16.92
C VAL A 73 8.37 -5.44 -17.49
N LEU A 74 7.52 -4.88 -16.65
CA LEU A 74 6.50 -3.91 -17.03
C LEU A 74 7.18 -2.65 -17.58
N MET A 75 8.16 -2.10 -16.88
CA MET A 75 8.90 -0.90 -17.31
C MET A 75 9.72 -1.13 -18.58
N ASN A 76 10.45 -2.24 -18.69
CA ASN A 76 11.30 -2.53 -19.84
C ASN A 76 10.50 -2.88 -21.10
N LYS A 77 9.38 -3.59 -20.98
CA LYS A 77 8.56 -4.01 -22.14
C LYS A 77 7.56 -2.96 -22.57
N LEU A 78 7.03 -2.15 -21.66
CA LEU A 78 5.99 -1.19 -21.94
C LEU A 78 6.50 0.26 -22.02
N GLY A 79 7.68 0.59 -21.52
CA GLY A 79 8.16 1.96 -21.42
C GLY A 79 8.05 2.75 -22.75
N SER A 80 8.43 2.14 -23.88
CA SER A 80 8.30 2.75 -25.22
C SER A 80 6.88 2.71 -25.81
N ARG A 81 5.93 2.02 -25.17
CA ARG A 81 4.54 1.85 -25.63
C ARG A 81 3.54 2.69 -24.85
N LEU A 82 3.97 3.22 -23.69
CA LEU A 82 3.17 4.10 -22.83
C LEU A 82 2.86 5.41 -23.55
N GLY A 83 1.76 6.04 -23.18
CA GLY A 83 1.33 7.30 -23.78
C GLY A 83 -0.08 7.66 -23.30
N GLN A 84 -0.70 8.61 -23.97
CA GLN A 84 -2.01 9.17 -23.58
C GLN A 84 -3.15 8.14 -23.46
N ASN A 85 -3.06 7.00 -24.15
CA ASN A 85 -4.09 5.95 -24.10
C ASN A 85 -3.60 4.69 -23.38
N MET A 86 -2.40 4.69 -22.80
CA MET A 86 -1.82 3.55 -22.11
C MET A 86 -0.87 4.03 -21.03
N VAL A 87 -1.16 3.69 -19.79
CA VAL A 87 -0.36 4.02 -18.61
C VAL A 87 0.07 2.75 -17.87
N ALA A 88 1.11 2.85 -17.06
CA ALA A 88 1.54 1.80 -16.14
C ALA A 88 1.32 2.25 -14.70
N CYS A 89 0.89 1.33 -13.85
CA CYS A 89 0.67 1.53 -12.45
C CYS A 89 1.57 0.57 -11.68
N VAL A 90 2.40 1.10 -10.79
CA VAL A 90 3.44 0.32 -10.10
C VAL A 90 3.49 0.63 -8.63
N ASP A 91 3.94 -0.33 -7.85
CA ASP A 91 4.35 -0.08 -6.48
C ASP A 91 5.63 0.77 -6.48
N SER A 92 5.71 1.70 -5.56
CA SER A 92 6.90 2.54 -5.44
C SER A 92 8.12 1.76 -4.96
N ASP A 93 7.92 0.78 -4.07
CA ASP A 93 9.03 0.20 -3.29
C ASP A 93 9.88 1.32 -2.67
N TYR A 94 11.18 1.36 -2.97
CA TYR A 94 12.04 2.49 -2.63
C TYR A 94 12.32 3.45 -3.79
N ASP A 95 11.73 3.23 -4.99
CA ASP A 95 12.04 4.04 -6.17
C ASP A 95 11.70 5.52 -5.98
N TYR A 96 10.60 5.82 -5.26
CA TYR A 96 10.28 7.19 -4.88
C TYR A 96 11.35 7.80 -3.97
N LEU A 97 11.83 7.06 -2.98
CA LEU A 97 12.85 7.56 -2.02
C LEU A 97 14.25 7.63 -2.63
N LEU A 98 14.51 6.86 -3.68
CA LEU A 98 15.80 6.85 -4.37
C LEU A 98 15.98 8.01 -5.36
N GLN A 99 14.91 8.71 -5.76
CA GLN A 99 14.94 9.92 -6.59
C GLN A 99 15.91 9.83 -7.80
N GLY A 100 15.88 8.70 -8.53
CA GLY A 100 16.67 8.51 -9.73
C GLY A 100 18.08 7.94 -9.54
N VAL A 101 18.45 7.50 -8.32
CA VAL A 101 19.73 6.81 -8.06
C VAL A 101 19.84 5.51 -8.87
N THR A 102 18.74 4.82 -9.09
CA THR A 102 18.67 3.66 -9.99
C THR A 102 18.01 4.02 -11.32
N SER A 103 18.29 3.25 -12.38
CA SER A 103 17.62 3.43 -13.68
C SER A 103 16.11 3.26 -13.58
N THR A 104 15.63 2.30 -12.79
CA THR A 104 14.19 2.07 -12.55
C THR A 104 13.57 3.25 -11.83
N SER A 105 14.16 3.70 -10.73
CA SER A 105 13.71 4.88 -9.99
C SER A 105 13.61 6.12 -10.90
N ARG A 106 14.62 6.34 -11.76
CA ARG A 106 14.60 7.45 -12.71
C ARG A 106 13.44 7.33 -13.69
N GLN A 107 13.26 6.17 -14.31
CA GLN A 107 12.14 5.94 -15.23
C GLN A 107 10.78 6.17 -14.59
N ILE A 108 10.59 5.72 -13.35
CA ILE A 108 9.32 5.87 -12.65
C ILE A 108 9.06 7.33 -12.29
N ASN A 109 10.05 8.02 -11.71
CA ASN A 109 9.89 9.39 -11.24
C ASN A 109 9.80 10.43 -12.38
N GLU A 110 10.42 10.16 -13.53
CA GLU A 110 10.42 11.09 -14.68
C GLU A 110 9.28 10.83 -15.68
N SER A 111 8.68 9.64 -15.67
CA SER A 111 7.66 9.27 -16.65
C SER A 111 6.30 9.87 -16.32
N ARG A 112 5.72 10.56 -17.29
CA ARG A 112 4.35 11.13 -17.21
C ARG A 112 3.23 10.11 -17.41
N TYR A 113 3.58 8.87 -17.72
CA TYR A 113 2.67 7.77 -18.05
C TYR A 113 2.83 6.59 -17.09
N VAL A 114 3.58 6.79 -16.00
CA VAL A 114 3.74 5.83 -14.93
C VAL A 114 3.18 6.44 -13.66
N PHE A 115 2.18 5.79 -13.09
CA PHE A 115 1.65 6.14 -11.78
C PHE A 115 2.25 5.20 -10.75
N GLN A 116 2.84 5.76 -9.70
CA GLN A 116 3.40 5.02 -8.60
C GLN A 116 2.59 5.25 -7.32
N THR A 117 2.65 4.31 -6.40
CA THR A 117 1.93 4.42 -5.12
C THR A 117 2.45 5.55 -4.23
N TYR A 118 3.68 6.03 -4.40
CA TYR A 118 4.39 6.93 -3.47
C TYR A 118 4.61 6.32 -2.08
N ALA A 119 3.64 5.60 -1.51
CA ALA A 119 3.85 4.65 -0.44
C ALA A 119 4.70 3.46 -0.95
N TYR A 120 5.21 2.61 -0.07
CA TYR A 120 6.00 1.46 -0.52
C TYR A 120 5.22 0.59 -1.52
N ALA A 121 4.00 0.19 -1.17
CA ALA A 121 3.12 -0.63 -2.00
C ALA A 121 1.64 -0.37 -1.68
N ILE A 122 0.72 -1.04 -2.37
CA ILE A 122 -0.73 -0.89 -2.14
C ILE A 122 -1.15 -1.28 -0.73
N GLU A 123 -0.49 -2.27 -0.09
CA GLU A 123 -0.81 -2.71 1.26
C GLU A 123 -0.64 -1.60 2.30
N ASN A 124 0.29 -0.66 2.09
CA ASN A 124 0.44 0.49 2.98
C ASN A 124 -0.81 1.37 2.99
N TYR A 125 -1.46 1.54 1.84
CA TYR A 125 -2.76 2.22 1.74
C TYR A 125 -3.88 1.42 2.38
N GLN A 126 -3.90 0.09 2.17
CA GLN A 126 -4.87 -0.81 2.79
C GLN A 126 -4.75 -0.80 4.32
N CYS A 127 -3.56 -0.49 4.86
CA CYS A 127 -3.28 -0.35 6.28
C CYS A 127 -3.23 1.10 6.76
N TYR A 128 -3.87 2.04 6.06
CA TYR A 128 -3.90 3.45 6.44
C TYR A 128 -4.56 3.63 7.81
N ALA A 129 -3.83 4.22 8.77
CA ALA A 129 -4.16 4.19 10.18
C ALA A 129 -5.55 4.74 10.50
N GLU A 130 -5.92 5.85 9.89
CA GLU A 130 -7.18 6.57 10.10
C GLU A 130 -8.40 5.77 9.62
N SER A 131 -8.20 4.77 8.75
CA SER A 131 -9.29 3.91 8.24
C SER A 131 -9.39 2.55 8.93
N LEU A 132 -8.48 2.21 9.86
CA LEU A 132 -8.47 0.88 10.49
C LEU A 132 -9.67 0.65 11.42
N HIS A 133 -10.15 1.70 12.11
CA HIS A 133 -11.34 1.58 12.95
C HIS A 133 -12.57 1.23 12.10
N GLU A 134 -12.80 1.98 11.01
CA GLU A 134 -13.90 1.69 10.08
C GLU A 134 -13.80 0.28 9.48
N ALA A 135 -12.58 -0.17 9.17
CA ALA A 135 -12.37 -1.54 8.73
C ALA A 135 -12.81 -2.57 9.78
N CYS A 136 -12.54 -2.34 11.08
CA CYS A 136 -13.03 -3.18 12.16
C CYS A 136 -14.56 -3.16 12.24
N VAL A 137 -15.18 -1.98 12.12
CA VAL A 137 -16.65 -1.84 12.11
C VAL A 137 -17.28 -2.66 10.97
N LEU A 138 -16.75 -2.52 9.76
CA LEU A 138 -17.22 -3.27 8.59
C LEU A 138 -17.01 -4.79 8.74
N ALA A 139 -15.96 -5.22 9.43
CA ALA A 139 -15.65 -6.64 9.62
C ALA A 139 -16.45 -7.29 10.76
N THR A 140 -16.92 -6.51 11.74
CA THR A 140 -17.50 -7.01 13.00
C THR A 140 -18.89 -6.49 13.30
N LEU A 141 -19.36 -5.48 12.56
CA LEU A 141 -20.64 -4.80 12.79
C LEU A 141 -20.77 -4.26 14.23
N ASN A 142 -19.64 -3.88 14.83
CA ASN A 142 -19.54 -3.31 16.16
C ASN A 142 -18.64 -2.08 16.14
N ASP A 143 -19.18 -0.91 16.50
CA ASP A 143 -18.52 0.41 16.42
C ASP A 143 -17.90 0.82 17.77
N HIS A 144 -17.55 -0.14 18.64
CA HIS A 144 -16.91 0.15 19.90
C HIS A 144 -15.38 0.40 19.69
N PRO A 145 -14.84 1.59 20.02
CA PRO A 145 -13.42 1.91 19.83
C PRO A 145 -12.55 1.29 20.93
N LEU A 146 -12.01 0.10 20.68
CA LEU A 146 -11.16 -0.62 21.64
C LEU A 146 -9.70 -0.14 21.65
N VAL A 147 -9.21 0.41 20.54
CA VAL A 147 -7.81 0.81 20.35
C VAL A 147 -7.74 2.09 19.51
N ASP A 148 -6.85 3.00 19.91
CA ASP A 148 -6.44 4.12 19.06
C ASP A 148 -5.43 3.63 18.01
N PHE A 149 -5.93 3.28 16.82
CA PHE A 149 -5.08 2.81 15.72
C PHE A 149 -4.14 3.88 15.20
N VAL A 150 -4.57 5.15 15.18
CA VAL A 150 -3.74 6.26 14.71
C VAL A 150 -2.55 6.45 15.63
N GLY A 151 -2.79 6.54 16.94
CA GLY A 151 -1.74 6.62 17.94
C GLY A 151 -0.80 5.43 17.91
N PHE A 152 -1.35 4.22 17.77
CA PHE A 152 -0.56 2.99 17.68
C PHE A 152 0.37 2.96 16.45
N MET A 153 -0.14 3.25 15.25
CA MET A 153 0.66 3.26 14.02
C MET A 153 1.67 4.41 13.99
N THR A 154 1.33 5.55 14.59
CA THR A 154 2.25 6.67 14.80
C THR A 154 3.42 6.26 15.70
N MET A 155 3.15 5.65 16.84
CA MET A 155 4.19 5.18 17.77
C MET A 155 5.05 4.08 17.14
N TYR A 156 4.45 3.13 16.42
CA TYR A 156 5.17 2.14 15.63
C TYR A 156 6.15 2.81 14.66
N SER A 157 5.67 3.80 13.91
CA SER A 157 6.45 4.54 12.92
C SER A 157 7.63 5.28 13.54
N GLN A 158 7.40 5.99 14.64
CA GLN A 158 8.44 6.73 15.38
C GLN A 158 9.55 5.81 15.86
N ILE A 159 9.21 4.61 16.35
CA ILE A 159 10.19 3.61 16.79
C ILE A 159 10.96 3.05 15.58
N ALA A 160 10.27 2.76 14.47
CA ALA A 160 10.88 2.18 13.28
C ALA A 160 11.76 3.17 12.50
N TYR A 161 11.42 4.46 12.52
CA TYR A 161 12.00 5.52 11.68
C TYR A 161 13.53 5.54 11.66
N PRO A 162 14.25 5.61 12.81
CA PRO A 162 15.71 5.69 12.78
C PRO A 162 16.35 4.48 12.07
N LEU A 163 15.83 3.26 12.32
CA LEU A 163 16.34 2.05 11.70
C LEU A 163 15.93 1.94 10.23
N PHE A 164 14.78 2.51 9.85
CA PHE A 164 14.33 2.62 8.48
C PHE A 164 15.30 3.46 7.63
N ILE A 165 15.77 4.59 8.15
CA ILE A 165 16.78 5.43 7.48
C ILE A 165 18.04 4.61 7.18
N TRP A 166 18.56 3.86 8.15
CA TRP A 166 19.70 2.96 7.96
C TRP A 166 19.40 1.88 6.89
N SER A 167 18.23 1.28 6.90
CA SER A 167 17.84 0.26 5.91
C SER A 167 17.89 0.82 4.49
N VAL A 168 17.33 2.02 4.26
CA VAL A 168 17.36 2.64 2.93
C VAL A 168 18.77 3.13 2.58
N TRP A 169 19.56 3.56 3.54
CA TRP A 169 20.96 3.91 3.33
C TRP A 169 21.76 2.71 2.80
N PHE A 170 21.66 1.54 3.47
CA PHE A 170 22.31 0.30 2.99
C PHE A 170 21.81 -0.11 1.61
N TYR A 171 20.51 0.03 1.36
CA TYR A 171 19.93 -0.22 0.04
C TYR A 171 20.53 0.69 -1.04
N ARG A 172 20.67 1.98 -0.76
CA ARG A 172 21.30 2.98 -1.64
C ARG A 172 22.76 2.69 -1.92
N GLN A 173 23.49 2.23 -0.90
CA GLN A 173 24.90 1.80 -1.01
C GLN A 173 25.07 0.42 -1.68
N ARG A 174 23.98 -0.28 -1.99
CA ARG A 174 23.97 -1.66 -2.50
C ARG A 174 24.68 -2.66 -1.57
N ASN A 175 24.73 -2.39 -0.29
CA ASN A 175 25.36 -3.21 0.74
C ASN A 175 24.34 -4.03 1.53
N LEU A 176 23.52 -4.82 0.80
CA LEU A 176 22.45 -5.63 1.38
C LEU A 176 22.94 -6.83 2.17
N SER A 177 24.21 -7.22 2.02
CA SER A 177 24.83 -8.30 2.79
C SER A 177 25.08 -7.91 4.25
N GLU A 178 25.19 -6.63 4.56
CA GLU A 178 25.41 -6.13 5.92
C GLU A 178 24.08 -5.88 6.66
N PHE A 179 23.11 -5.29 5.99
CA PHE A 179 21.79 -5.05 6.53
C PHE A 179 20.75 -5.03 5.41
N SER A 180 20.05 -6.13 5.26
CA SER A 180 19.04 -6.33 4.23
C SER A 180 17.67 -5.79 4.67
N LEU A 181 16.73 -5.67 3.71
CA LEU A 181 15.32 -5.38 4.01
C LEU A 181 14.70 -6.45 4.92
N PHE A 182 15.09 -7.72 4.74
CA PHE A 182 14.62 -8.81 5.59
C PHE A 182 15.10 -8.62 7.05
N ASP A 183 16.39 -8.23 7.23
CA ASP A 183 16.92 -7.94 8.56
C ASP A 183 16.14 -6.79 9.20
N PHE A 184 15.95 -5.67 8.49
CA PHE A 184 15.15 -4.55 8.98
C PHE A 184 13.76 -5.01 9.43
N CYS A 185 13.02 -5.71 8.56
CA CYS A 185 11.68 -6.22 8.88
C CYS A 185 11.68 -7.12 10.12
N SER A 186 12.73 -7.91 10.35
CA SER A 186 12.85 -8.77 11.53
C SER A 186 12.93 -7.98 12.84
N PHE A 187 13.56 -6.79 12.82
CA PHE A 187 13.66 -5.92 13.99
C PHE A 187 12.37 -5.16 14.29
N VAL A 188 11.61 -4.77 13.25
CA VAL A 188 10.41 -3.94 13.40
C VAL A 188 9.10 -4.74 13.38
N ARG A 189 9.15 -6.06 13.35
CA ARG A 189 7.95 -6.90 13.48
C ARG A 189 7.36 -6.80 14.88
N LEU A 190 6.04 -6.91 14.96
CA LEU A 190 5.35 -7.04 16.23
C LEU A 190 5.24 -8.51 16.64
N ASP A 191 5.41 -8.75 17.94
CA ASP A 191 5.11 -10.04 18.56
C ASP A 191 3.58 -10.14 18.82
N LYS A 192 3.15 -10.86 19.86
CA LYS A 192 1.73 -10.95 20.22
C LYS A 192 1.23 -9.60 20.75
N VAL A 193 0.13 -9.12 20.21
CA VAL A 193 -0.51 -7.86 20.64
C VAL A 193 -1.66 -8.16 21.60
N SER A 194 -1.70 -7.47 22.74
CA SER A 194 -2.81 -7.48 23.70
C SER A 194 -3.74 -6.30 23.40
N VAL A 195 -5.05 -6.54 23.29
CA VAL A 195 -6.04 -5.45 23.10
C VAL A 195 -6.10 -4.51 24.32
N ARG A 196 -5.82 -5.03 25.51
CA ARG A 196 -5.85 -4.23 26.76
C ARG A 196 -4.62 -3.34 26.93
N GLN A 197 -3.49 -3.74 26.39
CA GLN A 197 -2.19 -3.08 26.53
C GLN A 197 -1.43 -3.20 25.21
N PRO A 198 -1.91 -2.56 24.13
CA PRO A 198 -1.31 -2.70 22.81
C PRO A 198 0.12 -2.13 22.74
N GLU A 199 0.46 -1.18 23.62
CA GLU A 199 1.78 -0.53 23.64
C GLU A 199 2.90 -1.46 24.13
N GLU A 200 2.61 -2.53 24.86
CA GLU A 200 3.65 -3.46 25.37
C GLU A 200 4.47 -4.08 24.24
N CYS A 201 3.82 -4.45 23.12
CA CYS A 201 4.55 -5.00 21.97
C CYS A 201 5.44 -3.95 21.30
N LEU A 202 5.05 -2.67 21.31
CA LEU A 202 5.84 -1.56 20.81
C LEU A 202 7.07 -1.29 21.69
N MET A 203 6.93 -1.39 23.00
CA MET A 203 8.06 -1.28 23.94
C MET A 203 9.11 -2.39 23.73
N ALA A 204 8.64 -3.62 23.45
CA ALA A 204 9.55 -4.73 23.12
C ALA A 204 10.27 -4.51 21.78
N MET A 205 9.57 -3.97 20.78
CA MET A 205 10.13 -3.58 19.50
C MET A 205 11.16 -2.45 19.66
N ASP A 206 10.84 -1.40 20.42
CA ASP A 206 11.73 -0.26 20.69
C ASP A 206 13.09 -0.71 21.26
N LYS A 207 13.06 -1.64 22.22
CA LYS A 207 14.29 -2.21 22.76
C LYS A 207 15.14 -2.91 21.71
N ARG A 208 14.53 -3.70 20.81
CA ARG A 208 15.24 -4.38 19.70
C ARG A 208 15.85 -3.36 18.74
N VAL A 209 15.06 -2.38 18.33
CA VAL A 209 15.48 -1.33 17.41
C VAL A 209 16.62 -0.51 17.98
N LYS A 210 16.52 -0.04 19.24
CA LYS A 210 17.59 0.74 19.90
C LYS A 210 18.89 -0.04 20.03
N ASN A 211 18.84 -1.34 20.31
CA ASN A 211 20.04 -2.17 20.38
C ASN A 211 20.70 -2.27 19.01
N LYS A 212 19.93 -2.48 17.93
CA LYS A 212 20.48 -2.56 16.57
C LYS A 212 21.02 -1.22 16.10
N LEU A 213 20.36 -0.12 16.41
CA LEU A 213 20.85 1.22 16.09
C LEU A 213 22.22 1.49 16.71
N ARG A 214 22.39 1.23 18.02
CA ARG A 214 23.70 1.41 18.67
C ARG A 214 24.81 0.57 18.01
N GLU A 215 24.49 -0.65 17.57
CA GLU A 215 25.44 -1.50 16.83
C GLU A 215 25.84 -0.85 15.50
N LEU A 216 24.84 -0.40 14.70
CA LEU A 216 25.08 0.22 13.39
C LEU A 216 25.86 1.53 13.52
N GLU A 217 25.46 2.41 14.42
CA GLU A 217 26.13 3.70 14.70
C GLU A 217 27.59 3.51 15.12
N LYS A 218 27.87 2.51 15.97
CA LYS A 218 29.23 2.18 16.37
C LYS A 218 30.06 1.65 15.21
N ARG A 219 29.47 0.78 14.37
CA ARG A 219 30.16 0.13 13.26
C ARG A 219 30.38 1.07 12.08
N HIS A 220 29.42 1.97 11.84
CA HIS A 220 29.38 2.88 10.70
C HIS A 220 29.41 4.36 11.14
N SER A 221 30.23 4.70 12.13
CA SER A 221 30.31 6.06 12.69
C SER A 221 30.60 7.15 11.65
N ARG A 222 31.27 6.80 10.54
CA ARG A 222 31.56 7.74 9.43
C ARG A 222 30.34 8.03 8.55
N ALA A 223 29.29 7.23 8.63
CA ALA A 223 28.08 7.41 7.85
C ALA A 223 27.04 8.32 8.53
N LEU A 224 27.26 8.75 9.76
CA LEU A 224 26.29 9.52 10.54
C LEU A 224 25.86 10.81 9.84
N ASP A 225 26.81 11.53 9.22
CA ASP A 225 26.50 12.76 8.48
C ASP A 225 25.62 12.47 7.24
N GLU A 226 25.87 11.34 6.55
CA GLU A 226 25.04 10.90 5.43
C GLU A 226 23.63 10.50 5.89
N ILE A 227 23.51 9.85 7.07
CA ILE A 227 22.23 9.49 7.68
C ILE A 227 21.41 10.73 8.03
N GLU A 228 22.04 11.77 8.61
CA GLU A 228 21.36 13.03 8.91
C GLU A 228 20.92 13.78 7.63
N ALA A 229 21.79 13.81 6.62
CA ALA A 229 21.44 14.39 5.32
C ALA A 229 20.25 13.63 4.68
N MET A 230 20.22 12.30 4.79
CA MET A 230 19.11 11.49 4.28
C MET A 230 17.79 11.74 5.04
N LYS A 231 17.82 11.98 6.35
CA LYS A 231 16.64 12.37 7.11
C LYS A 231 16.03 13.67 6.56
N ALA A 232 16.86 14.67 6.28
CA ALA A 232 16.41 15.93 5.69
C ALA A 232 15.84 15.74 4.28
N GLU A 233 16.47 14.93 3.45
CA GLU A 233 15.96 14.55 2.12
C GLU A 233 14.59 13.88 2.23
N PHE A 234 14.43 12.92 3.12
CA PHE A 234 13.18 12.18 3.29
C PHE A 234 12.06 13.06 3.86
N ALA A 235 12.37 13.97 4.77
CA ALA A 235 11.42 14.96 5.25
C ALA A 235 10.88 15.83 4.10
N TYR A 236 11.74 16.25 3.18
CA TYR A 236 11.33 16.96 1.96
C TYR A 236 10.41 16.13 1.06
N LEU A 237 10.64 14.81 0.97
CA LEU A 237 9.78 13.88 0.24
C LEU A 237 8.46 13.58 0.97
N GLY A 238 8.32 14.01 2.22
CA GLY A 238 7.13 13.82 3.06
C GLY A 238 7.16 12.56 3.92
N VAL A 239 8.35 11.98 4.13
CA VAL A 239 8.55 10.90 5.11
C VAL A 239 8.87 11.53 6.45
N THR A 240 8.06 11.24 7.46
CA THR A 240 8.24 11.71 8.84
C THR A 240 8.32 10.54 9.79
N PRO A 241 8.79 10.75 11.03
CA PRO A 241 8.72 9.71 12.05
C PRO A 241 7.31 9.13 12.24
N GLU A 242 6.26 9.94 12.09
CA GLU A 242 4.88 9.57 12.36
C GLU A 242 4.26 8.71 11.25
N ASN A 243 4.71 8.87 10.00
CA ASN A 243 4.13 8.19 8.84
C ASN A 243 5.05 7.14 8.20
N THR A 244 6.16 6.78 8.84
CA THR A 244 7.16 5.86 8.29
C THR A 244 6.57 4.52 7.87
N TYR A 245 5.51 4.03 8.54
CA TYR A 245 4.83 2.80 8.16
C TYR A 245 4.34 2.79 6.71
N MET A 246 4.05 3.96 6.12
CA MET A 246 3.66 4.08 4.72
C MET A 246 4.79 3.75 3.73
N PHE A 247 6.04 3.77 4.18
CA PHE A 247 7.23 3.56 3.35
C PHE A 247 8.00 2.28 3.67
N ILE A 248 7.53 1.50 4.64
CA ILE A 248 8.05 0.16 4.97
C ILE A 248 7.37 -0.86 4.06
N GLN A 249 8.06 -1.97 3.76
CA GLN A 249 7.55 -3.06 2.91
C GLN A 249 6.08 -3.39 3.21
N GLY A 250 5.22 -3.29 2.19
CA GLY A 250 3.78 -3.38 2.35
C GLY A 250 3.29 -4.69 2.96
N HIS A 251 3.76 -5.83 2.46
CA HIS A 251 3.44 -7.14 3.05
C HIS A 251 3.85 -7.25 4.52
N HIS A 252 5.00 -6.67 4.89
CA HIS A 252 5.42 -6.65 6.31
C HIS A 252 4.45 -5.82 7.16
N ILE A 253 4.05 -4.64 6.70
CA ILE A 253 3.07 -3.80 7.40
C ILE A 253 1.73 -4.52 7.53
N MET A 254 1.25 -5.16 6.47
CA MET A 254 -0.01 -5.90 6.49
C MET A 254 0.06 -7.06 7.49
N GLU A 255 1.01 -7.98 7.33
CA GLU A 255 1.02 -9.27 8.04
C GLU A 255 1.62 -9.18 9.44
N SER A 256 2.69 -8.39 9.61
CA SER A 256 3.50 -8.36 10.82
C SER A 256 3.18 -7.18 11.75
N VAL A 257 2.31 -6.24 11.31
CA VAL A 257 1.90 -5.07 12.08
C VAL A 257 0.38 -4.96 12.13
N ALA A 258 -0.29 -4.61 11.04
CA ALA A 258 -1.72 -4.33 11.03
C ALA A 258 -2.55 -5.56 11.43
N MET A 259 -2.34 -6.70 10.80
CA MET A 259 -3.09 -7.93 11.15
C MET A 259 -2.80 -8.43 12.57
N LYS A 260 -1.63 -8.09 13.14
CA LYS A 260 -1.30 -8.45 14.54
C LYS A 260 -2.16 -7.72 15.57
N ILE A 261 -2.60 -6.50 15.27
CA ILE A 261 -3.50 -5.74 16.15
C ILE A 261 -4.96 -5.88 15.73
N LEU A 262 -5.28 -5.90 14.44
CA LEU A 262 -6.66 -5.97 13.97
C LEU A 262 -7.34 -7.29 14.29
N THR A 263 -6.64 -8.42 14.16
CA THR A 263 -7.22 -9.73 14.44
C THR A 263 -7.71 -9.87 15.90
N PRO A 264 -6.92 -9.56 16.93
CA PRO A 264 -7.41 -9.64 18.31
C PRO A 264 -8.49 -8.59 18.62
N VAL A 265 -8.43 -7.39 18.02
CA VAL A 265 -9.47 -6.36 18.17
C VAL A 265 -10.78 -6.84 17.56
N CYS A 266 -10.79 -7.33 16.32
CA CYS A 266 -12.00 -7.86 15.68
C CYS A 266 -12.58 -9.04 16.46
N ASN A 267 -11.73 -9.92 17.01
CA ASN A 267 -12.19 -11.03 17.85
C ASN A 267 -12.83 -10.54 19.17
N ALA A 268 -12.32 -9.48 19.77
CA ALA A 268 -12.91 -8.89 20.97
C ALA A 268 -14.27 -8.25 20.64
N LEU A 269 -14.35 -7.46 19.56
CA LEU A 269 -15.59 -6.81 19.11
C LEU A 269 -16.68 -7.81 18.75
N ARG A 270 -16.32 -8.94 18.11
CA ARG A 270 -17.28 -10.03 17.83
C ARG A 270 -17.83 -10.65 19.11
N ARG A 271 -16.98 -10.95 20.09
CA ARG A 271 -17.41 -11.50 21.36
C ARG A 271 -18.35 -10.54 22.11
N GLU A 272 -18.05 -9.26 22.14
CA GLU A 272 -18.94 -8.25 22.73
C GLU A 272 -20.32 -8.28 22.07
N ARG A 273 -20.40 -8.36 20.75
CA ARG A 273 -21.66 -8.42 20.02
C ARG A 273 -22.40 -9.73 20.26
N GLU A 274 -21.72 -10.86 20.29
CA GLU A 274 -22.31 -12.17 20.61
C GLU A 274 -22.88 -12.20 22.04
N GLU A 275 -22.17 -11.61 23.02
CA GLU A 275 -22.63 -11.48 24.40
C GLU A 275 -23.85 -10.55 24.50
N GLU A 276 -23.87 -9.47 23.72
CA GLU A 276 -25.03 -8.58 23.63
C GLU A 276 -26.25 -9.30 23.06
N ILE A 277 -26.12 -10.03 21.94
CA ILE A 277 -27.19 -10.85 21.35
C ILE A 277 -27.72 -11.85 22.38
N LYS A 278 -26.82 -12.52 23.13
CA LYS A 278 -27.19 -13.47 24.17
C LYS A 278 -27.98 -12.80 25.28
N ARG A 279 -27.60 -11.59 25.70
CA ARG A 279 -28.27 -10.83 26.78
C ARG A 279 -29.64 -10.33 26.37
N LEU A 280 -29.82 -9.95 25.10
CA LEU A 280 -31.07 -9.37 24.57
C LEU A 280 -32.10 -10.42 24.14
N ALA A 281 -31.68 -11.66 23.91
CA ALA A 281 -32.56 -12.73 23.47
C ALA A 281 -33.47 -13.18 24.61
N GLU A 282 -34.78 -13.20 24.37
CA GLU A 282 -35.83 -13.63 25.32
C GLU A 282 -35.86 -15.16 25.46
N HIS A 283 -35.50 -15.89 24.40
CA HIS A 283 -35.50 -17.35 24.37
C HIS A 283 -34.45 -17.92 23.41
N HIS A 284 -34.09 -19.19 23.61
CA HIS A 284 -33.00 -19.86 22.91
C HIS A 284 -33.16 -19.87 21.36
N THR A 285 -34.36 -19.97 20.83
CA THR A 285 -34.58 -19.95 19.38
C THR A 285 -34.28 -18.57 18.79
N GLN A 286 -34.69 -17.49 19.46
CA GLN A 286 -34.35 -16.12 19.06
C GLN A 286 -32.81 -15.91 19.07
N PHE A 287 -32.17 -16.30 20.19
CA PHE A 287 -30.71 -16.23 20.29
C PHE A 287 -30.02 -16.90 19.09
N ARG A 288 -30.40 -18.15 18.76
CA ARG A 288 -29.79 -18.88 17.62
C ARG A 288 -30.01 -18.20 16.29
N ASN A 289 -31.21 -17.67 16.05
CA ASN A 289 -31.54 -16.99 14.82
C ASN A 289 -30.73 -15.69 14.67
N GLU A 290 -30.70 -14.84 15.69
CA GLU A 290 -29.96 -13.59 15.70
C GLU A 290 -28.45 -13.83 15.55
N LEU A 291 -27.89 -14.80 16.28
CA LEU A 291 -26.48 -15.16 16.16
C LEU A 291 -26.15 -15.64 14.74
N THR A 292 -26.99 -16.48 14.14
CA THR A 292 -26.78 -16.97 12.77
C THR A 292 -26.85 -15.83 11.75
N CYS A 293 -27.77 -14.87 11.92
CA CYS A 293 -27.87 -13.69 11.07
C CYS A 293 -26.59 -12.82 11.19
N TYR A 294 -26.14 -12.60 12.41
CA TYR A 294 -24.91 -11.85 12.67
C TYR A 294 -23.69 -12.52 12.03
N GLU A 295 -23.44 -13.80 12.29
CA GLU A 295 -22.32 -14.55 11.75
C GLU A 295 -22.25 -14.54 10.22
N ARG A 296 -23.43 -14.64 9.54
CA ARG A 296 -23.51 -14.58 8.08
C ARG A 296 -23.22 -13.19 7.49
N SER A 297 -23.33 -12.16 8.30
CA SER A 297 -23.09 -10.77 7.88
C SER A 297 -21.63 -10.33 8.09
N LEU A 298 -20.83 -11.15 8.77
CA LEU A 298 -19.44 -10.85 9.03
C LEU A 298 -18.57 -10.96 7.78
N LEU A 299 -17.57 -10.09 7.68
CA LEU A 299 -16.55 -10.14 6.64
C LEU A 299 -15.18 -10.43 7.28
N PRO A 300 -14.30 -11.21 6.59
CA PRO A 300 -12.91 -11.31 7.01
C PRO A 300 -12.21 -9.94 6.94
N ILE A 301 -11.45 -9.61 7.98
CA ILE A 301 -10.80 -8.28 8.07
C ILE A 301 -9.79 -8.04 6.93
N ASP A 302 -9.07 -9.05 6.49
CA ASP A 302 -8.15 -8.96 5.36
C ASP A 302 -8.87 -8.64 4.04
N VAL A 303 -10.10 -9.15 3.86
CA VAL A 303 -10.95 -8.82 2.70
C VAL A 303 -11.45 -7.39 2.78
N VAL A 304 -11.79 -6.91 3.98
CA VAL A 304 -12.23 -5.52 4.19
C VAL A 304 -11.09 -4.55 3.90
N LEU A 305 -9.89 -4.82 4.44
CA LEU A 305 -8.70 -3.98 4.18
C LEU A 305 -8.40 -3.83 2.69
N LYS A 306 -8.51 -4.90 1.92
CA LYS A 306 -8.29 -4.87 0.46
C LYS A 306 -9.31 -4.03 -0.31
N LYS A 307 -10.47 -3.75 0.28
CA LYS A 307 -11.57 -3.03 -0.38
C LYS A 307 -11.84 -1.64 0.18
N GLN A 308 -11.25 -1.30 1.33
CA GLN A 308 -11.44 0.01 1.94
C GLN A 308 -10.79 1.11 1.09
N THR A 309 -11.31 2.33 1.16
CA THR A 309 -10.88 3.48 0.37
C THR A 309 -10.51 4.71 1.22
N GLY A 310 -10.50 4.59 2.56
CA GLY A 310 -10.20 5.69 3.48
C GLY A 310 -8.80 6.29 3.30
N PHE A 311 -7.88 5.54 2.69
CA PHE A 311 -6.55 6.02 2.32
C PHE A 311 -6.56 7.22 1.35
N LYS A 312 -7.67 7.49 0.66
CA LYS A 312 -7.79 8.61 -0.28
C LYS A 312 -7.65 9.98 0.40
N GLU A 313 -7.75 10.02 1.72
CA GLU A 313 -7.47 11.21 2.52
C GLU A 313 -5.99 11.38 2.90
N SER A 314 -5.16 10.33 2.68
CA SER A 314 -3.75 10.38 3.07
C SER A 314 -2.94 11.39 2.26
N PRO A 315 -1.97 12.10 2.88
CA PRO A 315 -1.08 13.01 2.16
C PRO A 315 -0.28 12.35 1.04
N VAL A 316 0.03 11.05 1.21
CA VAL A 316 0.76 10.25 0.21
C VAL A 316 -0.12 10.04 -1.03
N TYR A 317 -1.39 9.70 -0.85
CA TYR A 317 -2.34 9.56 -1.95
C TYR A 317 -2.57 10.87 -2.72
N LYS A 318 -2.56 12.02 -2.05
CA LYS A 318 -2.74 13.33 -2.72
C LYS A 318 -1.65 13.62 -3.76
N LYS A 319 -0.46 13.02 -3.64
CA LYS A 319 0.58 13.09 -4.69
C LYS A 319 0.16 12.30 -5.94
N LEU A 320 -0.32 11.08 -5.76
CA LEU A 320 -0.84 10.25 -6.85
C LEU A 320 -2.07 10.90 -7.52
N GLU A 321 -2.98 11.43 -6.72
CA GLU A 321 -4.16 12.16 -7.20
C GLU A 321 -3.75 13.33 -8.11
N LYS A 322 -2.74 14.10 -7.69
CA LYS A 322 -2.20 15.22 -8.48
C LYS A 322 -1.66 14.75 -9.83
N ASP A 323 -0.88 13.67 -9.87
CA ASP A 323 -0.32 13.14 -11.10
C ASP A 323 -1.40 12.69 -12.08
N ILE A 324 -2.44 12.01 -11.59
CA ILE A 324 -3.58 11.58 -12.40
C ILE A 324 -4.31 12.81 -12.97
N ARG A 325 -4.56 13.83 -12.14
CA ARG A 325 -5.19 15.09 -12.60
C ARG A 325 -4.35 15.82 -13.64
N GLU A 326 -3.03 15.87 -13.47
CA GLU A 326 -2.12 16.49 -14.44
C GLU A 326 -2.08 15.70 -15.76
N PHE A 327 -2.07 14.38 -15.70
CA PHE A 327 -2.18 13.54 -16.89
C PHE A 327 -3.48 13.81 -17.64
N LEU A 328 -4.61 13.86 -16.95
CA LEU A 328 -5.92 14.09 -17.57
C LEU A 328 -6.06 15.48 -18.20
N LYS A 329 -5.45 16.52 -17.61
CA LYS A 329 -5.40 17.86 -18.21
C LYS A 329 -4.67 17.90 -19.56
N ARG A 330 -3.77 16.97 -19.81
CA ARG A 330 -2.99 16.89 -21.08
C ARG A 330 -3.68 16.10 -22.18
N ILE A 331 -4.64 15.26 -21.83
CA ILE A 331 -5.37 14.42 -22.80
C ILE A 331 -6.76 14.98 -23.14
N LYS A 332 -7.25 15.93 -22.36
CA LYS A 332 -8.43 16.74 -22.67
C LYS A 332 -8.07 17.88 -23.62
#